data_010c37a630c4c3239b8b38713b4d52a6
#
_entry.id   010c37a630c4c3239b8b38713b4d52a6
#
_cell.length_a   1.000
_cell.length_b   1.000
_cell.length_c   1.000
_cell.angle_alpha   90.00
_cell.angle_beta   90.00
_cell.angle_gamma   90.00
#
_symmetry.space_group_name_H-M   'P 1'
#
loop_
_entity.id
_entity.type
_entity.pdbx_description
1 polymer ?
#
loop_
_entity_poly.entity_id
_entity_poly.type
_entity_poly.pdbx_seq_one_letter_code
_entity_poly.pdbx_strand_id
1 'polypeptide(L)'
;IHYIPTMDPKAGTAPEYVECLIRATRNVAESHVITDSDLGDNVISIRKNIRGFVKTFRPDILHIHAAWSFKAAMVMKKATEMGVFTLLSVHGGLAPEVVDLDFWKQKLPRLVCYQLLMVRKCQALVAVSQEDYDSLKALGWKKRIVNIPHPALFHKSDEETKDLLMAIYHKVIDTNYLLRITEPEVLFVKKCVAIKMWNDNRNFDVTTSTKRCDEVTAQLIEETKSLVELHKNLSFKRIFIYAHDNGVTALMMEGAEMAGISMPSLLDVNALPRFKQKFHKDKYAKSFNKLCKVISHVAEGRELTPAFTLSGSVSFHTVCQIFQCLRFSSYDEDNFSILAKKAGISKFTARLLQYISNTFYMEKGYMPILPEKKSL
;
A
#
# COMPACT_ATOMS: atom_id res chain seq x y z
N ILE A 1 -15.85 9.57 5.61
CA ILE A 1 -16.36 10.25 6.81
C ILE A 1 -15.63 11.57 6.99
N HIS A 2 -16.37 12.65 7.31
CA HIS A 2 -15.84 13.91 7.78
C HIS A 2 -16.04 14.01 9.30
N TYR A 3 -14.98 14.33 10.02
CA TYR A 3 -15.08 14.69 11.44
C TYR A 3 -14.83 16.18 11.62
N ILE A 4 -15.73 16.85 12.27
CA ILE A 4 -15.63 18.27 12.64
C ILE A 4 -16.17 18.44 14.07
N PRO A 5 -15.58 19.30 14.93
CA PRO A 5 -16.07 19.48 16.29
C PRO A 5 -17.55 19.88 16.37
N THR A 6 -18.00 20.76 15.49
CA THR A 6 -19.40 21.21 15.39
C THR A 6 -19.74 21.65 13.97
N MET A 7 -21.00 21.50 13.60
CA MET A 7 -21.57 22.04 12.35
C MET A 7 -22.27 23.38 12.56
N ASP A 8 -22.14 24.01 13.73
CA ASP A 8 -22.73 25.35 13.98
C ASP A 8 -22.04 26.39 13.06
N PRO A 9 -22.78 27.09 12.19
CA PRO A 9 -22.22 28.15 11.33
C PRO A 9 -21.50 29.25 12.09
N LYS A 10 -21.84 29.45 13.37
CA LYS A 10 -21.18 30.45 14.24
C LYS A 10 -19.76 30.03 14.65
N ALA A 11 -19.37 28.77 14.44
CA ALA A 11 -18.05 28.29 14.81
C ALA A 11 -16.95 28.64 13.79
N GLY A 12 -17.27 29.44 12.76
CA GLY A 12 -16.33 29.87 11.73
C GLY A 12 -16.64 29.27 10.34
N THR A 13 -15.66 29.23 9.44
CA THR A 13 -15.84 28.81 8.04
C THR A 13 -15.75 27.29 7.83
N ALA A 14 -15.28 26.54 8.82
CA ALA A 14 -15.09 25.09 8.67
C ALA A 14 -16.39 24.31 8.44
N PRO A 15 -17.55 24.61 9.10
CA PRO A 15 -18.83 23.96 8.78
C PRO A 15 -19.24 24.14 7.32
N GLU A 16 -19.24 25.37 6.81
CA GLU A 16 -19.56 25.68 5.42
C GLU A 16 -18.62 24.96 4.44
N TYR A 17 -17.32 24.92 4.75
CA TYR A 17 -16.36 24.18 3.95
C TYR A 17 -16.72 22.68 3.82
N VAL A 18 -17.05 22.04 4.94
CA VAL A 18 -17.46 20.63 4.96
C VAL A 18 -18.74 20.42 4.14
N GLU A 19 -19.74 21.30 4.27
CA GLU A 19 -20.96 21.24 3.44
C GLU A 19 -20.66 21.36 1.95
N CYS A 20 -19.77 22.29 1.56
CA CYS A 20 -19.33 22.41 0.17
C CYS A 20 -18.65 21.13 -0.36
N LEU A 21 -17.76 20.52 0.43
CA LEU A 21 -17.09 19.27 0.04
C LEU A 21 -18.09 18.13 -0.16
N ILE A 22 -19.06 17.97 0.76
CA ILE A 22 -20.09 16.94 0.68
C ILE A 22 -20.99 17.17 -0.53
N ARG A 23 -21.45 18.42 -0.75
CA ARG A 23 -22.27 18.78 -1.92
C ARG A 23 -21.55 18.46 -3.22
N ALA A 24 -20.28 18.84 -3.34
CA ALA A 24 -19.47 18.60 -4.53
C ALA A 24 -19.28 17.11 -4.84
N THR A 25 -19.21 16.25 -3.82
CA THR A 25 -18.92 14.81 -4.00
C THR A 25 -20.13 13.89 -3.91
N ARG A 26 -21.34 14.40 -3.69
CA ARG A 26 -22.57 13.59 -3.45
C ARG A 26 -22.86 12.50 -4.48
N ASN A 27 -22.43 12.70 -5.74
CA ASN A 27 -22.69 11.77 -6.84
C ASN A 27 -21.59 10.71 -7.03
N VAL A 28 -20.44 10.86 -6.33
CA VAL A 28 -19.24 10.01 -6.52
C VAL A 28 -18.72 9.39 -5.24
N ALA A 29 -19.17 9.87 -4.08
CA ALA A 29 -18.77 9.35 -2.77
C ALA A 29 -19.91 9.44 -1.76
N GLU A 30 -20.06 8.39 -0.95
CA GLU A 30 -20.93 8.43 0.22
C GLU A 30 -20.22 9.15 1.36
N SER A 31 -20.84 10.20 1.89
CA SER A 31 -20.25 11.04 2.92
C SER A 31 -21.10 11.07 4.20
N HIS A 32 -20.46 10.91 5.35
CA HIS A 32 -21.08 11.04 6.67
C HIS A 32 -20.32 12.05 7.50
N VAL A 33 -21.03 12.86 8.27
CA VAL A 33 -20.45 13.81 9.22
C VAL A 33 -20.53 13.25 10.62
N ILE A 34 -19.48 13.40 11.39
CA ILE A 34 -19.40 13.07 12.81
C ILE A 34 -18.92 14.31 13.55
N THR A 35 -19.61 14.65 14.61
CA THR A 35 -19.31 15.81 15.46
C THR A 35 -18.91 15.39 16.88
N ASP A 36 -18.51 16.34 17.71
CA ASP A 36 -18.21 16.08 19.12
C ASP A 36 -19.40 15.53 19.90
N SER A 37 -20.64 15.93 19.54
CA SER A 37 -21.87 15.43 20.17
C SER A 37 -22.10 13.94 19.95
N ASP A 38 -21.66 13.40 18.81
CA ASP A 38 -21.82 11.98 18.47
C ASP A 38 -20.82 11.08 19.21
N LEU A 39 -19.76 11.67 19.74
CA LEU A 39 -18.63 10.92 20.33
C LEU A 39 -18.73 10.71 21.84
N GLY A 40 -19.41 11.64 22.54
CA GLY A 40 -19.42 11.71 24.00
C GLY A 40 -18.16 12.38 24.57
N ASP A 41 -18.07 12.46 25.91
CA ASP A 41 -17.13 13.37 26.58
C ASP A 41 -15.89 12.68 27.19
N ASN A 42 -15.85 11.35 27.22
CA ASN A 42 -14.70 10.66 27.76
C ASN A 42 -14.01 9.75 26.73
N VAL A 43 -12.76 9.39 27.01
CA VAL A 43 -11.91 8.59 26.11
C VAL A 43 -12.55 7.26 25.73
N ILE A 44 -13.27 6.62 26.65
CA ILE A 44 -13.90 5.31 26.43
C ILE A 44 -15.06 5.44 25.46
N SER A 45 -15.93 6.43 25.65
CA SER A 45 -17.07 6.70 24.75
C SER A 45 -16.60 7.09 23.36
N ILE A 46 -15.62 7.99 23.24
CA ILE A 46 -15.01 8.39 21.96
C ILE A 46 -14.52 7.16 21.21
N ARG A 47 -13.71 6.30 21.83
CA ARG A 47 -13.16 5.08 21.21
C ARG A 47 -14.24 4.08 20.80
N LYS A 48 -15.27 3.91 21.63
CA LYS A 48 -16.40 3.02 21.35
C LYS A 48 -17.21 3.51 20.15
N ASN A 49 -17.56 4.80 20.14
CA ASN A 49 -18.40 5.39 19.11
C ASN A 49 -17.67 5.44 17.75
N ILE A 50 -16.40 5.87 17.70
CA ILE A 50 -15.61 5.78 16.47
C ILE A 50 -15.49 4.36 15.96
N ARG A 51 -15.30 3.36 16.85
CA ARG A 51 -15.31 1.95 16.44
C ARG A 51 -16.64 1.56 15.81
N GLY A 52 -17.75 2.03 16.39
CA GLY A 52 -19.10 1.82 15.85
C GLY A 52 -19.23 2.41 14.44
N PHE A 53 -18.93 3.69 14.27
CA PHE A 53 -19.00 4.39 12.98
C PHE A 53 -18.14 3.72 11.91
N VAL A 54 -16.88 3.40 12.23
CA VAL A 54 -15.98 2.73 11.28
C VAL A 54 -16.51 1.34 10.87
N LYS A 55 -17.10 0.59 11.78
CA LYS A 55 -17.70 -0.72 11.46
C LYS A 55 -18.95 -0.61 10.61
N THR A 56 -19.80 0.38 10.90
CA THR A 56 -21.08 0.60 10.21
C THR A 56 -20.85 1.12 8.80
N PHE A 57 -20.07 2.19 8.66
CA PHE A 57 -19.89 2.89 7.38
C PHE A 57 -18.69 2.38 6.56
N ARG A 58 -17.76 1.63 7.17
CA ARG A 58 -16.54 1.10 6.52
C ARG A 58 -15.82 2.13 5.65
N PRO A 59 -15.51 3.32 6.18
CA PRO A 59 -14.99 4.41 5.37
C PRO A 59 -13.59 4.10 4.84
N ASP A 60 -13.32 4.53 3.61
CA ASP A 60 -11.98 4.52 3.04
C ASP A 60 -11.12 5.64 3.65
N ILE A 61 -11.74 6.79 3.88
CA ILE A 61 -11.06 7.99 4.36
C ILE A 61 -11.85 8.61 5.52
N LEU A 62 -11.11 9.06 6.51
CA LEU A 62 -11.55 9.98 7.54
C LEU A 62 -10.88 11.33 7.33
N HIS A 63 -11.63 12.34 6.91
CA HIS A 63 -11.17 13.70 6.77
C HIS A 63 -11.50 14.49 8.04
N ILE A 64 -10.48 14.95 8.74
CA ILE A 64 -10.60 15.63 10.03
C ILE A 64 -10.45 17.13 9.83
N HIS A 65 -11.44 17.89 10.30
CA HIS A 65 -11.52 19.36 10.22
C HIS A 65 -11.32 19.97 11.59
N ALA A 66 -10.11 19.86 12.14
CA ALA A 66 -9.81 20.38 13.47
C ALA A 66 -8.31 20.60 13.69
N ALA A 67 -7.96 21.64 14.44
CA ALA A 67 -6.64 21.83 15.03
C ALA A 67 -6.77 21.92 16.56
N TRP A 68 -5.72 21.56 17.29
CA TRP A 68 -5.61 21.68 18.75
C TRP A 68 -6.72 20.96 19.55
N SER A 69 -7.39 19.97 18.94
CA SER A 69 -8.46 19.19 19.57
C SER A 69 -7.95 17.81 20.02
N PHE A 70 -8.09 17.54 21.32
CA PHE A 70 -7.79 16.21 21.86
C PHE A 70 -8.77 15.14 21.36
N LYS A 71 -10.08 15.49 21.22
CA LYS A 71 -11.06 14.56 20.64
C LYS A 71 -10.68 14.17 19.22
N ALA A 72 -10.31 15.15 18.37
CA ALA A 72 -9.83 14.90 17.01
C ALA A 72 -8.61 13.94 16.98
N ALA A 73 -7.67 14.11 17.90
CA ALA A 73 -6.51 13.22 18.02
C ALA A 73 -6.89 11.78 18.38
N MET A 74 -7.86 11.60 19.28
CA MET A 74 -8.39 10.29 19.66
C MET A 74 -9.15 9.64 18.51
N VAL A 75 -9.95 10.40 17.78
CA VAL A 75 -10.67 9.97 16.55
C VAL A 75 -9.67 9.48 15.52
N MET A 76 -8.67 10.30 15.18
CA MET A 76 -7.62 9.95 14.24
C MET A 76 -6.89 8.66 14.67
N LYS A 77 -6.45 8.61 15.92
CA LYS A 77 -5.73 7.44 16.45
C LYS A 77 -6.56 6.17 16.29
N LYS A 78 -7.84 6.20 16.69
CA LYS A 78 -8.70 5.03 16.64
C LYS A 78 -9.02 4.59 15.22
N ALA A 79 -9.31 5.52 14.32
CA ALA A 79 -9.56 5.24 12.91
C ALA A 79 -8.32 4.62 12.22
N THR A 80 -7.13 5.18 12.48
CA THR A 80 -5.86 4.64 11.96
C THR A 80 -5.57 3.23 12.48
N GLU A 81 -5.84 2.94 13.76
CA GLU A 81 -5.74 1.58 14.31
C GLU A 81 -6.68 0.58 13.60
N MET A 82 -7.75 1.06 13.00
CA MET A 82 -8.71 0.25 12.25
C MET A 82 -8.47 0.25 10.73
N GLY A 83 -7.32 0.79 10.27
CA GLY A 83 -6.93 0.79 8.86
C GLY A 83 -7.61 1.85 8.00
N VAL A 84 -8.24 2.87 8.60
CA VAL A 84 -8.82 3.99 7.88
C VAL A 84 -7.75 5.05 7.60
N PHE A 85 -7.68 5.53 6.36
CA PHE A 85 -6.76 6.60 5.99
C PHE A 85 -7.27 7.94 6.48
N THR A 86 -6.36 8.79 6.97
CA THR A 86 -6.76 10.06 7.59
C THR A 86 -6.17 11.25 6.84
N LEU A 87 -7.01 12.25 6.57
CA LEU A 87 -6.62 13.58 6.10
C LEU A 87 -6.89 14.60 7.21
N LEU A 88 -6.16 15.70 7.22
CA LEU A 88 -6.28 16.72 8.25
C LEU A 88 -6.33 18.11 7.61
N SER A 89 -7.48 18.80 7.73
CA SER A 89 -7.67 20.22 7.44
C SER A 89 -7.65 21.00 8.73
N VAL A 90 -6.74 21.97 8.85
CA VAL A 90 -6.53 22.74 10.09
C VAL A 90 -7.16 24.13 10.07
N HIS A 91 -7.70 24.56 8.91
CA HIS A 91 -8.43 25.82 8.75
C HIS A 91 -7.68 27.04 9.34
N GLY A 92 -6.39 27.21 8.97
CA GLY A 92 -5.54 28.27 9.51
C GLY A 92 -5.10 28.07 10.96
N GLY A 93 -5.56 27.02 11.64
CA GLY A 93 -5.24 26.78 13.05
C GLY A 93 -3.77 26.47 13.34
N LEU A 94 -2.94 26.26 12.32
CA LEU A 94 -1.49 26.12 12.41
C LEU A 94 -0.74 27.30 11.76
N ALA A 95 -1.41 28.42 11.48
CA ALA A 95 -0.74 29.64 11.05
C ALA A 95 0.24 30.13 12.15
N PRO A 96 1.39 30.71 11.78
CA PRO A 96 2.39 31.14 12.76
C PRO A 96 1.81 32.01 13.86
N GLU A 97 0.97 32.95 13.52
CA GLU A 97 0.31 33.89 14.46
C GLU A 97 -0.58 33.12 15.46
N VAL A 98 -1.23 32.06 14.99
CA VAL A 98 -2.06 31.20 15.84
C VAL A 98 -1.19 30.29 16.69
N VAL A 99 -0.09 29.78 16.16
CA VAL A 99 0.84 28.93 16.92
C VAL A 99 1.52 29.72 18.04
N ASP A 100 1.96 30.94 17.76
CA ASP A 100 2.70 31.76 18.69
C ASP A 100 1.81 32.31 19.82
N LEU A 101 0.51 32.47 19.58
CA LEU A 101 -0.43 32.92 20.59
C LEU A 101 -0.52 31.90 21.74
N ASP A 102 -0.16 32.32 22.95
CA ASP A 102 -0.12 31.48 24.17
C ASP A 102 0.71 30.19 24.02
N PHE A 103 1.76 30.24 23.21
CA PHE A 103 2.56 29.04 22.84
C PHE A 103 3.02 28.27 24.07
N TRP A 104 3.69 28.91 25.01
CA TRP A 104 4.30 28.24 26.16
C TRP A 104 3.30 27.64 27.14
N LYS A 105 2.19 28.34 27.38
CA LYS A 105 1.21 27.90 28.40
C LYS A 105 0.20 26.91 27.88
N GLN A 106 -0.28 27.08 26.66
CA GLN A 106 -1.38 26.28 26.14
C GLN A 106 -0.99 25.37 24.98
N LYS A 107 -0.22 25.88 24.02
CA LYS A 107 0.00 25.17 22.76
C LYS A 107 1.17 24.20 22.83
N LEU A 108 2.25 24.51 23.54
CA LEU A 108 3.38 23.60 23.66
C LEU A 108 2.98 22.25 24.28
N PRO A 109 2.23 22.18 25.39
CA PRO A 109 1.74 20.90 25.90
C PRO A 109 0.86 20.16 24.88
N ARG A 110 -0.07 20.85 24.22
CA ARG A 110 -0.96 20.26 23.19
C ARG A 110 -0.18 19.79 21.97
N LEU A 111 0.85 20.55 21.57
CA LEU A 111 1.73 20.22 20.45
C LEU A 111 2.44 18.89 20.70
N VAL A 112 3.08 18.76 21.85
CA VAL A 112 3.87 17.57 22.22
C VAL A 112 2.95 16.37 22.47
N CYS A 113 1.82 16.56 23.17
CA CYS A 113 0.94 15.47 23.55
C CYS A 113 0.21 14.86 22.36
N TYR A 114 -0.27 15.66 21.40
CA TYR A 114 -1.10 15.13 20.33
C TYR A 114 -1.04 15.86 18.98
N GLN A 115 -0.89 17.20 18.91
CA GLN A 115 -1.02 17.93 17.65
C GLN A 115 0.06 17.54 16.65
N LEU A 116 1.33 17.49 17.07
CA LEU A 116 2.43 17.07 16.19
C LEU A 116 2.28 15.61 15.73
N LEU A 117 1.74 14.76 16.61
CA LEU A 117 1.45 13.38 16.26
C LEU A 117 0.35 13.27 15.20
N MET A 118 -0.72 14.08 15.32
CA MET A 118 -1.78 14.16 14.30
C MET A 118 -1.21 14.56 12.94
N VAL A 119 -0.44 15.65 12.90
CA VAL A 119 0.19 16.15 11.67
C VAL A 119 1.12 15.11 11.04
N ARG A 120 1.94 14.43 11.83
CA ARG A 120 2.87 13.41 11.32
C ARG A 120 2.17 12.15 10.82
N LYS A 121 1.11 11.70 11.52
CA LYS A 121 0.42 10.44 11.21
C LYS A 121 -0.64 10.56 10.11
N CYS A 122 -1.27 11.71 9.91
CA CYS A 122 -2.22 11.86 8.80
C CYS A 122 -1.54 11.55 7.46
N GLN A 123 -2.29 11.10 6.47
CA GLN A 123 -1.74 10.81 5.14
C GLN A 123 -1.32 12.09 4.42
N ALA A 124 -2.12 13.15 4.53
CA ALA A 124 -1.78 14.49 4.04
C ALA A 124 -2.46 15.58 4.88
N LEU A 125 -1.88 16.78 4.87
CA LEU A 125 -2.54 18.00 5.28
C LEU A 125 -3.30 18.59 4.11
N VAL A 126 -4.48 19.12 4.36
CA VAL A 126 -5.31 19.82 3.38
C VAL A 126 -5.41 21.29 3.81
N ALA A 127 -4.79 22.17 3.03
CA ALA A 127 -4.90 23.62 3.17
C ALA A 127 -6.20 24.11 2.52
N VAL A 128 -6.83 25.10 3.11
CA VAL A 128 -8.11 25.66 2.64
C VAL A 128 -7.95 27.00 1.92
N SER A 129 -6.74 27.55 1.88
CA SER A 129 -6.35 28.73 1.13
C SER A 129 -4.88 28.66 0.73
N GLN A 130 -4.42 29.61 -0.08
CA GLN A 130 -3.00 29.68 -0.43
C GLN A 130 -2.15 30.10 0.77
N GLU A 131 -2.64 31.03 1.60
CA GLU A 131 -1.95 31.45 2.83
C GLU A 131 -1.81 30.29 3.82
N ASP A 132 -2.87 29.47 3.99
CA ASP A 132 -2.82 28.29 4.84
C ASP A 132 -1.80 27.27 4.30
N TYR A 133 -1.75 27.10 2.97
CA TYR A 133 -0.77 26.21 2.32
C TYR A 133 0.67 26.67 2.57
N ASP A 134 0.95 27.96 2.40
CA ASP A 134 2.27 28.54 2.57
C ASP A 134 2.72 28.48 4.04
N SER A 135 1.80 28.74 4.97
CA SER A 135 2.02 28.60 6.41
C SER A 135 2.36 27.16 6.80
N LEU A 136 1.59 26.19 6.32
CA LEU A 136 1.84 24.78 6.59
C LEU A 136 3.18 24.30 5.98
N LYS A 137 3.55 24.84 4.82
CA LYS A 137 4.82 24.55 4.18
C LYS A 137 6.00 25.14 4.96
N ALA A 138 5.87 26.35 5.44
CA ALA A 138 6.88 27.04 6.26
C ALA A 138 7.13 26.31 7.58
N LEU A 139 6.09 25.78 8.25
CA LEU A 139 6.23 24.96 9.46
C LEU A 139 7.06 23.68 9.24
N GLY A 140 7.05 23.12 8.04
CA GLY A 140 7.85 21.95 7.69
C GLY A 140 7.49 20.65 8.44
N TRP A 141 6.42 20.62 9.23
CA TRP A 141 6.03 19.45 10.04
C TRP A 141 5.55 18.27 9.20
N LYS A 142 5.03 18.54 8.00
CA LYS A 142 4.56 17.56 7.03
C LYS A 142 4.95 17.98 5.62
N LYS A 143 5.45 17.03 4.83
CA LYS A 143 5.81 17.29 3.41
C LYS A 143 4.63 17.11 2.45
N ARG A 144 3.62 16.31 2.85
CA ARG A 144 2.44 16.03 2.04
C ARG A 144 1.36 17.05 2.39
N ILE A 145 1.33 18.14 1.65
CA ILE A 145 0.35 19.22 1.78
C ILE A 145 -0.33 19.35 0.43
N VAL A 146 -1.65 19.50 0.44
CA VAL A 146 -2.49 19.70 -0.75
C VAL A 146 -3.36 20.93 -0.49
N ASN A 147 -3.51 21.79 -1.48
CA ASN A 147 -4.40 22.93 -1.40
C ASN A 147 -5.75 22.57 -2.04
N ILE A 148 -6.83 22.63 -1.26
CA ILE A 148 -8.22 22.57 -1.70
C ILE A 148 -8.89 23.84 -1.20
N PRO A 149 -8.87 24.92 -2.00
CA PRO A 149 -9.38 26.22 -1.57
C PRO A 149 -10.84 26.14 -1.14
N HIS A 150 -11.22 26.93 -0.15
CA HIS A 150 -12.59 27.00 0.36
C HIS A 150 -13.54 27.42 -0.77
N PRO A 151 -14.50 26.55 -1.21
CA PRO A 151 -15.25 26.78 -2.43
C PRO A 151 -16.06 28.09 -2.39
N ALA A 152 -16.74 28.38 -1.29
CA ALA A 152 -17.54 29.59 -1.16
C ALA A 152 -16.69 30.86 -1.11
N LEU A 153 -15.52 30.85 -0.43
CA LEU A 153 -14.65 32.01 -0.30
C LEU A 153 -13.87 32.32 -1.58
N PHE A 154 -13.51 31.31 -2.34
CA PHE A 154 -12.71 31.44 -3.57
C PHE A 154 -13.48 31.18 -4.84
N HIS A 155 -14.82 31.21 -4.79
CA HIS A 155 -15.72 31.06 -5.91
C HIS A 155 -15.41 29.83 -6.81
N LYS A 156 -15.09 28.69 -6.15
CA LYS A 156 -14.83 27.44 -6.85
C LYS A 156 -16.13 26.71 -7.15
N SER A 157 -16.22 26.15 -8.34
CA SER A 157 -17.36 25.31 -8.71
C SER A 157 -17.35 23.97 -7.93
N ASP A 158 -18.53 23.34 -7.83
CA ASP A 158 -18.63 22.00 -7.23
C ASP A 158 -17.81 20.99 -8.03
N GLU A 159 -17.70 21.13 -9.36
CA GLU A 159 -16.90 20.24 -10.22
C GLU A 159 -15.40 20.38 -9.93
N GLU A 160 -14.85 21.60 -9.91
CA GLU A 160 -13.43 21.83 -9.54
C GLU A 160 -13.12 21.29 -8.13
N THR A 161 -14.02 21.54 -7.19
CA THR A 161 -13.88 21.06 -5.81
C THR A 161 -13.88 19.54 -5.73
N LYS A 162 -14.81 18.89 -6.44
CA LYS A 162 -14.89 17.43 -6.57
C LYS A 162 -13.59 16.86 -7.13
N ASP A 163 -13.09 17.43 -8.23
CA ASP A 163 -11.89 16.92 -8.90
C ASP A 163 -10.65 17.00 -7.98
N LEU A 164 -10.46 18.13 -7.31
CA LEU A 164 -9.37 18.30 -6.34
C LEU A 164 -9.49 17.32 -5.16
N LEU A 165 -10.68 17.18 -4.60
CA LEU A 165 -10.91 16.31 -3.45
C LEU A 165 -10.77 14.84 -3.81
N MET A 166 -11.36 14.41 -4.93
CA MET A 166 -11.24 13.02 -5.39
C MET A 166 -9.82 12.67 -5.81
N ALA A 167 -9.07 13.60 -6.42
CA ALA A 167 -7.67 13.40 -6.75
C ALA A 167 -6.83 13.08 -5.49
N ILE A 168 -7.02 13.82 -4.38
CA ILE A 168 -6.29 13.53 -3.14
C ILE A 168 -6.76 12.22 -2.49
N TYR A 169 -8.06 11.92 -2.50
CA TYR A 169 -8.59 10.68 -1.95
C TYR A 169 -8.04 9.47 -2.69
N HIS A 170 -8.09 9.46 -4.02
CA HIS A 170 -7.49 8.41 -4.83
C HIS A 170 -5.98 8.30 -4.63
N LYS A 171 -5.28 9.44 -4.57
CA LYS A 171 -3.84 9.47 -4.32
C LYS A 171 -3.46 8.81 -2.99
N VAL A 172 -4.25 9.04 -1.94
CA VAL A 172 -4.05 8.43 -0.62
C VAL A 172 -4.33 6.93 -0.66
N ILE A 173 -5.45 6.53 -1.25
CA ILE A 173 -5.85 5.12 -1.36
C ILE A 173 -4.83 4.34 -2.19
N ASP A 174 -4.50 4.83 -3.39
CA ASP A 174 -3.60 4.15 -4.33
C ASP A 174 -2.16 4.07 -3.79
N THR A 175 -1.72 5.09 -3.04
CA THR A 175 -0.40 5.07 -2.39
C THR A 175 -0.32 4.00 -1.29
N ASN A 176 -1.42 3.75 -0.60
CA ASN A 176 -1.48 2.84 0.54
C ASN A 176 -2.22 1.54 0.22
N TYR A 177 -2.26 1.14 -1.05
CA TYR A 177 -3.01 -0.06 -1.51
C TYR A 177 -2.62 -1.33 -0.76
N LEU A 178 -1.36 -1.46 -0.29
CA LEU A 178 -0.88 -2.60 0.48
C LEU A 178 -1.68 -2.85 1.78
N LEU A 179 -2.33 -1.83 2.33
CA LEU A 179 -3.22 -1.97 3.49
C LEU A 179 -4.63 -2.44 3.09
N ARG A 180 -4.92 -2.50 1.80
CA ARG A 180 -6.24 -2.84 1.23
C ARG A 180 -6.21 -4.07 0.33
N ILE A 181 -5.03 -4.44 -0.18
CA ILE A 181 -4.88 -5.64 -1.01
C ILE A 181 -5.24 -6.88 -0.19
N THR A 182 -5.98 -7.78 -0.79
CA THR A 182 -6.42 -9.01 -0.16
C THR A 182 -5.50 -10.18 -0.52
N GLU A 183 -5.50 -11.22 0.31
CA GLU A 183 -4.73 -12.44 0.03
C GLU A 183 -5.10 -13.08 -1.32
N PRO A 184 -6.39 -13.22 -1.72
CA PRO A 184 -6.76 -13.70 -3.05
C PRO A 184 -6.19 -12.87 -4.20
N GLU A 185 -6.13 -11.53 -4.07
CA GLU A 185 -5.54 -10.65 -5.09
C GLU A 185 -4.04 -10.87 -5.25
N VAL A 186 -3.32 -11.02 -4.14
CA VAL A 186 -1.88 -11.37 -4.17
C VAL A 186 -1.66 -12.75 -4.75
N LEU A 187 -2.49 -13.72 -4.36
CA LEU A 187 -2.41 -15.10 -4.85
C LEU A 187 -2.70 -15.17 -6.35
N PHE A 188 -3.66 -14.41 -6.86
CA PHE A 188 -3.94 -14.30 -8.29
C PHE A 188 -2.69 -13.87 -9.07
N VAL A 189 -2.01 -12.80 -8.66
CA VAL A 189 -0.76 -12.35 -9.31
C VAL A 189 0.30 -13.45 -9.29
N LYS A 190 0.52 -14.08 -8.14
CA LYS A 190 1.52 -15.14 -7.99
C LYS A 190 1.25 -16.33 -8.91
N LYS A 191 -0.01 -16.78 -8.99
CA LYS A 191 -0.39 -17.91 -9.85
C LYS A 191 -0.25 -17.60 -11.33
N CYS A 192 -0.71 -16.43 -11.77
CA CYS A 192 -0.54 -16.00 -13.17
C CYS A 192 0.96 -15.95 -13.54
N VAL A 193 1.79 -15.35 -12.69
CA VAL A 193 3.24 -15.30 -12.91
C VAL A 193 3.83 -16.73 -12.94
N ALA A 194 3.42 -17.62 -12.06
CA ALA A 194 3.90 -18.99 -12.05
C ALA A 194 3.53 -19.76 -13.34
N ILE A 195 2.30 -19.60 -13.85
CA ILE A 195 1.86 -20.16 -15.14
C ILE A 195 2.83 -19.74 -16.25
N LYS A 196 3.10 -18.44 -16.36
CA LYS A 196 4.00 -17.91 -17.39
C LYS A 196 5.42 -18.44 -17.23
N MET A 197 5.95 -18.45 -16.01
CA MET A 197 7.30 -18.93 -15.72
C MET A 197 7.51 -20.40 -16.11
N TRP A 198 6.55 -21.27 -15.82
CA TRP A 198 6.61 -22.66 -16.21
C TRP A 198 6.46 -22.86 -17.71
N ASN A 199 5.57 -22.11 -18.34
CA ASN A 199 5.36 -22.21 -19.79
C ASN A 199 6.59 -21.76 -20.60
N ASP A 200 7.25 -20.66 -20.22
CA ASP A 200 8.41 -20.12 -20.94
C ASP A 200 9.61 -21.08 -20.90
N ASN A 201 9.68 -21.93 -19.90
CA ASN A 201 10.80 -22.83 -19.69
C ASN A 201 10.52 -24.27 -20.17
N ARG A 202 9.44 -24.51 -20.92
CA ARG A 202 9.10 -25.85 -21.52
C ARG A 202 10.22 -26.44 -22.33
N ASN A 203 11.00 -25.64 -23.04
CA ASN A 203 12.01 -26.07 -23.99
C ASN A 203 13.40 -26.27 -23.39
N PHE A 204 13.56 -26.05 -22.09
CA PHE A 204 14.88 -26.07 -21.44
C PHE A 204 15.40 -27.48 -21.14
N ASP A 205 14.55 -28.53 -21.18
CA ASP A 205 14.98 -29.89 -20.87
C ASP A 205 14.19 -30.92 -21.72
N VAL A 206 14.90 -31.69 -22.51
CA VAL A 206 14.38 -32.39 -23.70
C VAL A 206 13.54 -33.64 -23.39
N THR A 207 13.52 -34.18 -22.15
CA THR A 207 12.88 -35.51 -21.95
C THR A 207 11.96 -35.68 -20.74
N THR A 208 12.25 -35.08 -19.61
CA THR A 208 11.44 -35.24 -18.39
C THR A 208 10.75 -33.93 -17.92
N SER A 209 11.32 -32.80 -18.30
CA SER A 209 10.89 -31.50 -17.86
C SER A 209 9.62 -31.00 -18.57
N THR A 210 9.43 -31.30 -19.85
CA THR A 210 8.27 -30.85 -20.63
C THR A 210 6.96 -31.37 -20.04
N LYS A 211 6.88 -32.67 -19.74
CA LYS A 211 5.69 -33.28 -19.14
C LYS A 211 5.37 -32.65 -17.77
N ARG A 212 6.39 -32.44 -16.95
CA ARG A 212 6.21 -31.78 -15.64
C ARG A 212 5.80 -30.32 -15.75
N CYS A 213 6.37 -29.56 -16.70
CA CYS A 213 5.96 -28.22 -16.99
C CYS A 213 4.47 -28.15 -17.38
N ASP A 214 4.01 -29.08 -18.22
CA ASP A 214 2.62 -29.16 -18.65
C ASP A 214 1.67 -29.49 -17.47
N GLU A 215 2.04 -30.49 -16.65
CA GLU A 215 1.27 -30.87 -15.47
C GLU A 215 1.11 -29.71 -14.48
N VAL A 216 2.22 -29.04 -14.11
CA VAL A 216 2.19 -27.91 -13.16
C VAL A 216 1.44 -26.72 -13.76
N THR A 217 1.65 -26.44 -15.05
CA THR A 217 0.92 -25.35 -15.73
C THR A 217 -0.58 -25.61 -15.74
N ALA A 218 -1.01 -26.83 -16.08
CA ALA A 218 -2.43 -27.21 -16.08
C ALA A 218 -3.04 -27.08 -14.68
N GLN A 219 -2.35 -27.59 -13.66
CA GLN A 219 -2.78 -27.45 -12.27
C GLN A 219 -2.93 -25.98 -11.85
N LEU A 220 -1.93 -25.13 -12.14
CA LEU A 220 -1.96 -23.70 -11.82
C LEU A 220 -3.10 -22.97 -12.54
N ILE A 221 -3.39 -23.33 -13.80
CA ILE A 221 -4.52 -22.77 -14.55
C ILE A 221 -5.84 -23.09 -13.87
N GLU A 222 -6.06 -24.34 -13.49
CA GLU A 222 -7.30 -24.77 -12.82
C GLU A 222 -7.48 -24.06 -11.47
N GLU A 223 -6.42 -24.01 -10.67
CA GLU A 223 -6.44 -23.31 -9.39
C GLU A 223 -6.68 -21.79 -9.53
N THR A 224 -6.17 -21.18 -10.62
CA THR A 224 -6.37 -19.75 -10.88
C THR A 224 -7.80 -19.47 -11.29
N LYS A 225 -8.41 -20.32 -12.13
CA LYS A 225 -9.84 -20.23 -12.49
C LYS A 225 -10.72 -20.35 -11.26
N SER A 226 -10.49 -21.39 -10.46
CA SER A 226 -11.24 -21.60 -9.20
C SER A 226 -11.11 -20.42 -8.25
N LEU A 227 -9.92 -19.80 -8.16
CA LEU A 227 -9.70 -18.61 -7.34
C LEU A 227 -10.57 -17.42 -7.81
N VAL A 228 -10.65 -17.18 -9.11
CA VAL A 228 -11.46 -16.08 -9.69
C VAL A 228 -12.95 -16.35 -9.50
N GLU A 229 -13.41 -17.58 -9.65
CA GLU A 229 -14.81 -17.96 -9.43
C GLU A 229 -15.24 -17.78 -7.98
N LEU A 230 -14.39 -18.17 -7.04
CA LEU A 230 -14.65 -18.04 -5.60
C LEU A 230 -14.63 -16.59 -5.12
N HIS A 231 -13.84 -15.74 -5.76
CA HIS A 231 -13.60 -14.35 -5.33
C HIS A 231 -14.05 -13.35 -6.40
N LYS A 232 -15.37 -13.21 -6.60
CA LYS A 232 -15.97 -12.31 -7.61
C LYS A 232 -15.65 -10.81 -7.43
N ASN A 233 -15.12 -10.40 -6.27
CA ASN A 233 -14.86 -9.01 -5.92
C ASN A 233 -13.36 -8.64 -5.96
N LEU A 234 -12.57 -9.28 -6.82
CA LEU A 234 -11.16 -8.92 -7.00
C LEU A 234 -11.03 -7.51 -7.58
N SER A 235 -10.22 -6.67 -6.96
CA SER A 235 -9.93 -5.34 -7.48
C SER A 235 -8.76 -5.39 -8.45
N PHE A 236 -9.04 -5.38 -9.74
CA PHE A 236 -8.00 -5.35 -10.76
C PHE A 236 -7.09 -4.13 -10.65
N LYS A 237 -7.60 -2.98 -10.18
CA LYS A 237 -6.75 -1.81 -9.90
C LYS A 237 -5.65 -2.14 -8.88
N ARG A 238 -5.98 -2.77 -7.75
CA ARG A 238 -4.98 -3.19 -6.75
C ARG A 238 -4.04 -4.26 -7.27
N ILE A 239 -4.56 -5.20 -8.05
CA ILE A 239 -3.78 -6.25 -8.73
C ILE A 239 -2.73 -5.62 -9.65
N PHE A 240 -3.12 -4.67 -10.51
CA PHE A 240 -2.19 -3.98 -11.41
C PHE A 240 -1.13 -3.17 -10.65
N ILE A 241 -1.53 -2.42 -9.61
CA ILE A 241 -0.59 -1.66 -8.78
C ILE A 241 0.42 -2.61 -8.12
N TYR A 242 -0.05 -3.73 -7.56
CA TYR A 242 0.82 -4.72 -6.92
C TYR A 242 1.77 -5.37 -7.92
N ALA A 243 1.28 -5.79 -9.07
CA ALA A 243 2.10 -6.40 -10.12
C ALA A 243 3.16 -5.41 -10.65
N HIS A 244 2.78 -4.15 -10.87
CA HIS A 244 3.68 -3.08 -11.30
C HIS A 244 4.78 -2.83 -10.26
N ASP A 245 4.41 -2.62 -9.00
CA ASP A 245 5.36 -2.34 -7.92
C ASP A 245 6.33 -3.52 -7.68
N ASN A 246 5.92 -4.74 -8.05
CA ASN A 246 6.75 -5.94 -7.99
C ASN A 246 7.47 -6.27 -9.30
N GLY A 247 7.29 -5.48 -10.36
CA GLY A 247 7.96 -5.65 -11.65
C GLY A 247 7.51 -6.88 -12.44
N VAL A 248 6.27 -7.36 -12.23
CA VAL A 248 5.75 -8.61 -12.81
C VAL A 248 4.47 -8.40 -13.64
N THR A 249 4.15 -7.17 -14.07
CA THR A 249 2.90 -6.87 -14.78
C THR A 249 2.78 -7.67 -16.08
N ALA A 250 3.83 -7.70 -16.91
CA ALA A 250 3.82 -8.46 -18.16
C ALA A 250 3.63 -9.95 -17.92
N LEU A 251 4.42 -10.53 -17.00
CA LEU A 251 4.31 -11.95 -16.64
C LEU A 251 2.92 -12.30 -16.11
N MET A 252 2.32 -11.44 -15.30
CA MET A 252 0.96 -11.63 -14.80
C MET A 252 -0.08 -11.61 -15.93
N MET A 253 0.01 -10.63 -16.84
CA MET A 253 -0.95 -10.48 -17.95
C MET A 253 -0.90 -11.69 -18.89
N GLU A 254 0.30 -12.09 -19.31
CA GLU A 254 0.50 -13.24 -20.17
C GLU A 254 0.05 -14.55 -19.49
N GLY A 255 0.32 -14.72 -18.20
CA GLY A 255 -0.16 -15.89 -17.46
C GLY A 255 -1.68 -15.92 -17.27
N ALA A 256 -2.33 -14.78 -17.12
CA ALA A 256 -3.80 -14.67 -17.08
C ALA A 256 -4.42 -15.02 -18.44
N GLU A 257 -3.82 -14.55 -19.54
CA GLU A 257 -4.23 -14.90 -20.91
C GLU A 257 -4.12 -16.42 -21.15
N MET A 258 -3.01 -17.03 -20.75
CA MET A 258 -2.81 -18.49 -20.83
C MET A 258 -3.85 -19.26 -20.00
N ALA A 259 -4.28 -18.71 -18.87
CA ALA A 259 -5.35 -19.29 -18.07
C ALA A 259 -6.75 -19.06 -18.68
N GLY A 260 -6.87 -18.33 -19.79
CA GLY A 260 -8.16 -17.97 -20.40
C GLY A 260 -8.98 -17.00 -19.55
N ILE A 261 -8.32 -16.20 -18.69
CA ILE A 261 -8.97 -15.23 -17.84
C ILE A 261 -8.97 -13.87 -18.55
N SER A 262 -10.18 -13.34 -18.83
CA SER A 262 -10.31 -12.01 -19.41
C SER A 262 -9.90 -10.93 -18.40
N MET A 263 -8.78 -10.26 -18.69
CA MET A 263 -8.32 -9.11 -17.89
C MET A 263 -8.90 -7.80 -18.45
N PRO A 264 -9.21 -6.82 -17.61
CA PRO A 264 -9.54 -5.48 -18.11
C PRO A 264 -8.32 -4.90 -18.85
N SER A 265 -8.54 -3.82 -19.60
CA SER A 265 -7.47 -3.10 -20.29
C SER A 265 -6.34 -2.75 -19.30
N LEU A 266 -5.09 -2.84 -19.78
CA LEU A 266 -3.91 -2.55 -18.96
C LEU A 266 -4.00 -1.16 -18.34
N LEU A 267 -3.95 -1.11 -17.01
CA LEU A 267 -3.92 0.14 -16.26
C LEU A 267 -2.51 0.74 -16.31
N ASP A 268 -2.39 1.97 -16.80
CA ASP A 268 -1.14 2.72 -16.65
C ASP A 268 -0.97 3.16 -15.18
N VAL A 269 -0.28 2.36 -14.42
CA VAL A 269 -0.01 2.61 -13.00
C VAL A 269 0.87 3.84 -12.79
N ASN A 270 1.72 4.21 -13.77
CA ASN A 270 2.55 5.40 -13.70
C ASN A 270 1.73 6.69 -13.80
N ALA A 271 0.60 6.65 -14.50
CA ALA A 271 -0.32 7.78 -14.61
C ALA A 271 -1.13 8.01 -13.31
N LEU A 272 -1.18 7.05 -12.38
CA LEU A 272 -1.91 7.22 -11.13
C LEU A 272 -1.23 8.24 -10.21
N PRO A 273 -1.96 9.25 -9.72
CA PRO A 273 -1.42 10.25 -8.82
C PRO A 273 -1.17 9.65 -7.42
N ARG A 274 0.04 9.15 -7.17
CA ARG A 274 0.45 8.59 -5.88
C ARG A 274 1.46 9.48 -5.18
N PHE A 275 1.49 9.45 -3.85
CA PHE A 275 2.56 10.09 -3.09
C PHE A 275 3.85 9.29 -3.21
N LYS A 276 4.97 10.00 -3.32
CA LYS A 276 6.28 9.38 -3.26
C LYS A 276 6.50 8.70 -1.91
N GLN A 277 6.75 7.40 -1.92
CA GLN A 277 7.03 6.63 -0.70
C GLN A 277 8.52 6.68 -0.34
N LYS A 278 8.82 6.64 0.96
CA LYS A 278 10.20 6.42 1.42
C LYS A 278 10.44 4.92 1.50
N PHE A 279 11.56 4.46 0.94
CA PHE A 279 12.01 3.10 1.14
C PHE A 279 12.36 2.87 2.63
N HIS A 280 11.74 1.87 3.23
CA HIS A 280 12.23 1.24 4.44
C HIS A 280 13.01 0.01 4.02
N LYS A 281 14.26 -0.13 4.47
CA LYS A 281 15.04 -1.34 4.17
C LYS A 281 14.35 -2.55 4.80
N ASP A 282 14.01 -3.53 3.97
CA ASP A 282 13.58 -4.84 4.44
C ASP A 282 14.65 -5.42 5.39
N LYS A 283 14.19 -6.06 6.48
CA LYS A 283 15.09 -6.76 7.42
C LYS A 283 15.93 -7.83 6.72
N TYR A 284 15.44 -8.38 5.61
CA TYR A 284 16.11 -9.39 4.81
C TYR A 284 16.94 -8.83 3.65
N ALA A 285 16.94 -7.52 3.41
CA ALA A 285 17.64 -6.90 2.28
C ALA A 285 19.11 -7.34 2.18
N LYS A 286 19.82 -7.39 3.31
CA LYS A 286 21.22 -7.85 3.35
C LYS A 286 21.36 -9.33 2.94
N SER A 287 20.42 -10.17 3.35
CA SER A 287 20.43 -11.61 3.04
C SER A 287 20.11 -11.86 1.56
N PHE A 288 19.14 -11.12 0.99
CA PHE A 288 18.87 -11.16 -0.44
C PHE A 288 20.08 -10.71 -1.26
N ASN A 289 20.73 -9.59 -0.88
CA ASN A 289 21.94 -9.13 -1.57
C ASN A 289 23.05 -10.20 -1.59
N LYS A 290 23.26 -10.87 -0.45
CA LYS A 290 24.24 -11.95 -0.36
C LYS A 290 23.84 -13.16 -1.23
N LEU A 291 22.55 -13.53 -1.20
CA LEU A 291 22.03 -14.66 -1.99
C LEU A 291 22.17 -14.40 -3.49
N CYS A 292 21.79 -13.22 -3.97
CA CYS A 292 21.96 -12.86 -5.37
C CYS A 292 23.42 -12.94 -5.81
N LYS A 293 24.36 -12.48 -4.96
CA LYS A 293 25.80 -12.62 -5.25
C LYS A 293 26.24 -14.09 -5.29
N VAL A 294 25.76 -14.93 -4.38
CA VAL A 294 26.06 -16.38 -4.41
C VAL A 294 25.55 -17.00 -5.69
N ILE A 295 24.30 -16.74 -6.09
CA ILE A 295 23.71 -17.26 -7.32
C ILE A 295 24.50 -16.78 -8.54
N SER A 296 24.80 -15.46 -8.64
CA SER A 296 25.56 -14.90 -9.76
C SER A 296 26.98 -15.49 -9.87
N HIS A 297 27.53 -15.94 -8.75
CA HIS A 297 28.85 -16.59 -8.74
C HIS A 297 28.82 -18.04 -9.22
N VAL A 298 27.77 -18.79 -8.88
CA VAL A 298 27.66 -20.22 -9.24
C VAL A 298 26.93 -20.48 -10.55
N ALA A 299 26.10 -19.56 -11.00
CA ALA A 299 25.37 -19.61 -12.27
C ALA A 299 26.11 -18.71 -13.28
N GLU A 300 27.03 -19.28 -14.01
CA GLU A 300 27.86 -18.56 -14.98
C GLU A 300 27.02 -17.67 -15.93
N GLY A 301 27.44 -16.39 -16.06
CA GLY A 301 26.86 -15.44 -17.01
C GLY A 301 25.56 -14.77 -16.58
N ARG A 302 25.09 -14.90 -15.34
CA ARG A 302 23.87 -14.25 -14.83
C ARG A 302 24.17 -13.35 -13.64
N GLU A 303 24.02 -12.05 -13.82
CA GLU A 303 24.00 -11.11 -12.70
C GLU A 303 22.59 -10.99 -12.13
N LEU A 304 22.43 -11.33 -10.83
CA LEU A 304 21.20 -11.11 -10.10
C LEU A 304 21.36 -9.92 -9.16
N THR A 305 20.60 -8.88 -9.43
CA THR A 305 20.54 -7.70 -8.56
C THR A 305 19.14 -7.62 -7.93
N PRO A 306 19.00 -7.62 -6.60
CA PRO A 306 17.70 -7.54 -5.98
C PRO A 306 17.08 -6.16 -6.24
N ALA A 307 15.92 -6.15 -6.87
CA ALA A 307 15.06 -4.98 -6.98
C ALA A 307 14.16 -4.86 -5.74
N PHE A 308 13.85 -3.63 -5.34
CA PHE A 308 12.99 -3.36 -4.20
C PHE A 308 11.66 -2.75 -4.66
N THR A 309 10.57 -3.15 -3.99
CA THR A 309 9.25 -2.57 -4.18
C THR A 309 9.19 -1.15 -3.60
N LEU A 310 8.13 -0.41 -3.91
CA LEU A 310 7.86 0.89 -3.29
C LEU A 310 7.68 0.81 -1.77
N SER A 311 7.36 -0.35 -1.23
CA SER A 311 7.28 -0.60 0.22
C SER A 311 8.64 -0.86 0.87
N GLY A 312 9.71 -0.97 0.08
CA GLY A 312 11.07 -1.27 0.56
C GLY A 312 11.36 -2.75 0.76
N SER A 313 10.45 -3.65 0.40
CA SER A 313 10.65 -5.10 0.37
C SER A 313 11.28 -5.54 -0.95
N VAL A 314 11.87 -6.74 -0.99
CA VAL A 314 12.37 -7.33 -2.24
C VAL A 314 11.21 -7.58 -3.19
N SER A 315 11.37 -7.20 -4.46
CA SER A 315 10.32 -7.38 -5.48
C SER A 315 10.07 -8.85 -5.79
N PHE A 316 8.84 -9.16 -6.15
CA PHE A 316 8.49 -10.53 -6.55
C PHE A 316 9.21 -10.96 -7.84
N HIS A 317 9.54 -10.01 -8.72
CA HIS A 317 10.38 -10.26 -9.90
C HIS A 317 11.76 -10.85 -9.52
N THR A 318 12.40 -10.33 -8.47
CA THR A 318 13.67 -10.92 -7.98
C THR A 318 13.49 -12.40 -7.56
N VAL A 319 12.38 -12.72 -6.92
CA VAL A 319 12.06 -14.10 -6.52
C VAL A 319 11.85 -14.98 -7.75
N CYS A 320 11.19 -14.47 -8.80
CA CYS A 320 11.04 -15.16 -10.09
C CYS A 320 12.40 -15.45 -10.73
N GLN A 321 13.32 -14.50 -10.73
CA GLN A 321 14.67 -14.69 -11.26
C GLN A 321 15.45 -15.77 -10.49
N ILE A 322 15.33 -15.77 -9.14
CA ILE A 322 15.95 -16.82 -8.31
C ILE A 322 15.36 -18.20 -8.65
N PHE A 323 14.04 -18.31 -8.75
CA PHE A 323 13.38 -19.56 -9.16
C PHE A 323 13.88 -20.03 -10.52
N GLN A 324 13.95 -19.13 -11.50
CA GLN A 324 14.41 -19.42 -12.85
C GLN A 324 15.84 -19.96 -12.86
N CYS A 325 16.74 -19.30 -12.11
CA CYS A 325 18.13 -19.73 -12.01
C CYS A 325 18.27 -21.11 -11.37
N LEU A 326 17.57 -21.35 -10.27
CA LEU A 326 17.69 -22.61 -9.53
C LEU A 326 16.99 -23.78 -10.21
N ARG A 327 15.90 -23.56 -10.93
CA ARG A 327 15.12 -24.65 -11.54
C ARG A 327 15.53 -24.95 -12.98
N PHE A 328 15.94 -23.94 -13.74
CA PHE A 328 16.13 -24.05 -15.20
C PHE A 328 17.52 -23.65 -15.67
N SER A 329 18.50 -23.50 -14.78
CA SER A 329 19.89 -23.27 -15.15
C SER A 329 20.79 -24.33 -14.53
N SER A 330 21.89 -24.64 -15.22
CA SER A 330 22.96 -25.41 -14.62
C SER A 330 23.78 -24.54 -13.67
N TYR A 331 24.07 -25.03 -12.50
CA TYR A 331 24.93 -24.38 -11.51
C TYR A 331 25.55 -25.42 -10.57
N ASP A 332 26.65 -25.07 -9.91
CA ASP A 332 27.34 -25.93 -8.95
C ASP A 332 26.62 -25.90 -7.58
N GLU A 333 25.79 -26.91 -7.29
CA GLU A 333 24.98 -27.01 -6.06
C GLU A 333 25.84 -27.14 -4.79
N ASP A 334 26.97 -27.87 -4.87
CA ASP A 334 27.87 -28.05 -3.74
C ASP A 334 28.55 -26.73 -3.38
N ASN A 335 29.05 -26.02 -4.38
CA ASN A 335 29.65 -24.71 -4.19
C ASN A 335 28.63 -23.69 -3.70
N PHE A 336 27.37 -23.74 -4.21
CA PHE A 336 26.30 -22.91 -3.69
C PHE A 336 26.11 -23.09 -2.19
N SER A 337 26.01 -24.35 -1.73
CA SER A 337 25.80 -24.67 -0.31
C SER A 337 26.97 -24.18 0.56
N ILE A 338 28.21 -24.35 0.09
CA ILE A 338 29.41 -23.86 0.76
C ILE A 338 29.41 -22.33 0.87
N LEU A 339 29.13 -21.63 -0.22
CA LEU A 339 29.10 -20.16 -0.26
C LEU A 339 27.97 -19.58 0.60
N ALA A 340 26.77 -20.18 0.55
CA ALA A 340 25.65 -19.78 1.39
C ALA A 340 25.95 -19.93 2.88
N LYS A 341 26.66 -21.00 3.27
CA LYS A 341 27.13 -21.23 4.64
C LYS A 341 28.18 -20.19 5.05
N LYS A 342 29.19 -19.94 4.21
CA LYS A 342 30.23 -18.92 4.42
C LYS A 342 29.62 -17.51 4.55
N ALA A 343 28.59 -17.18 3.76
CA ALA A 343 27.88 -15.92 3.80
C ALA A 343 26.93 -15.78 5.00
N GLY A 344 26.69 -16.86 5.76
CA GLY A 344 25.77 -16.89 6.90
C GLY A 344 24.30 -16.74 6.53
N ILE A 345 23.89 -17.24 5.34
CA ILE A 345 22.52 -17.10 4.81
C ILE A 345 21.78 -18.43 4.63
N SER A 346 22.34 -19.56 5.01
CA SER A 346 21.74 -20.88 4.78
C SER A 346 20.31 -20.98 5.32
N LYS A 347 20.05 -20.52 6.54
CA LYS A 347 18.71 -20.53 7.14
C LYS A 347 17.72 -19.60 6.40
N PHE A 348 18.18 -18.42 5.98
CA PHE A 348 17.38 -17.53 5.16
C PHE A 348 17.02 -18.16 3.81
N THR A 349 18.02 -18.75 3.15
CA THR A 349 17.87 -19.45 1.86
C THR A 349 16.89 -20.62 1.97
N ALA A 350 17.00 -21.45 3.00
CA ALA A 350 16.07 -22.57 3.23
C ALA A 350 14.60 -22.10 3.35
N ARG A 351 14.35 -20.99 4.02
CA ARG A 351 13.01 -20.39 4.12
C ARG A 351 12.51 -19.79 2.81
N LEU A 352 13.40 -19.15 2.07
CA LEU A 352 13.06 -18.63 0.74
C LEU A 352 12.75 -19.76 -0.24
N LEU A 353 13.50 -20.86 -0.21
CA LEU A 353 13.22 -22.04 -1.02
C LEU A 353 11.88 -22.67 -0.68
N GLN A 354 11.48 -22.70 0.59
CA GLN A 354 10.13 -23.10 0.99
C GLN A 354 9.06 -22.18 0.40
N TYR A 355 9.29 -20.86 0.42
CA TYR A 355 8.37 -19.89 -0.20
C TYR A 355 8.28 -20.10 -1.72
N ILE A 356 9.40 -20.31 -2.39
CA ILE A 356 9.47 -20.60 -3.83
C ILE A 356 8.74 -21.92 -4.15
N SER A 357 8.96 -22.96 -3.36
CA SER A 357 8.24 -24.24 -3.51
C SER A 357 6.73 -24.07 -3.42
N ASN A 358 6.26 -23.34 -2.42
CA ASN A 358 4.82 -23.09 -2.23
C ASN A 358 4.20 -22.22 -3.33
N THR A 359 5.00 -21.35 -3.95
CA THR A 359 4.50 -20.39 -4.95
C THR A 359 4.59 -20.94 -6.37
N PHE A 360 5.71 -21.60 -6.70
CA PHE A 360 6.02 -22.06 -8.05
C PHE A 360 6.00 -23.60 -8.19
N TYR A 361 5.64 -24.33 -7.15
CA TYR A 361 5.69 -25.82 -7.14
C TYR A 361 7.07 -26.41 -7.47
N MET A 362 8.15 -25.69 -7.11
CA MET A 362 9.52 -26.15 -7.28
C MET A 362 9.77 -27.41 -6.47
N GLU A 363 10.29 -28.45 -7.11
CA GLU A 363 10.58 -29.75 -6.51
C GLU A 363 11.86 -29.68 -5.64
N LYS A 364 11.91 -30.52 -4.60
CA LYS A 364 13.04 -30.58 -3.66
C LYS A 364 14.36 -30.94 -4.33
N GLY A 365 14.34 -31.72 -5.42
CA GLY A 365 15.52 -32.12 -6.17
C GLY A 365 16.28 -30.97 -6.84
N TYR A 366 15.66 -29.78 -6.96
CA TYR A 366 16.29 -28.59 -7.52
C TYR A 366 16.66 -27.55 -6.44
N MET A 367 16.64 -27.95 -5.18
CA MET A 367 16.95 -27.07 -4.06
C MET A 367 18.33 -27.36 -3.49
N PRO A 368 19.30 -26.47 -3.64
CA PRO A 368 20.68 -26.69 -3.16
C PRO A 368 20.78 -26.73 -1.63
N ILE A 369 19.74 -26.31 -0.93
CA ILE A 369 19.61 -26.37 0.53
C ILE A 369 18.19 -26.87 0.83
N LEU A 370 18.05 -27.85 1.72
CA LEU A 370 16.74 -28.36 2.12
C LEU A 370 15.87 -27.26 2.73
N PRO A 371 14.61 -27.14 2.29
CA PRO A 371 13.71 -26.10 2.76
C PRO A 371 13.33 -26.28 4.24
N GLU A 372 13.17 -25.18 4.98
CA GLU A 372 12.62 -25.21 6.34
C GLU A 372 11.08 -25.28 6.26
N LYS A 373 10.44 -25.93 7.27
CA LYS A 373 8.96 -26.00 7.37
C LYS A 373 8.28 -24.61 7.47
N LYS A 374 9.00 -23.59 8.01
CA LYS A 374 8.52 -22.20 8.05
C LYS A 374 9.06 -21.45 6.83
N SER A 375 8.16 -20.94 5.98
CA SER A 375 8.51 -19.99 4.92
C SER A 375 8.89 -18.60 5.49
N LEU A 376 9.38 -17.74 4.64
CA LEU A 376 9.70 -16.34 4.94
C LEU A 376 8.46 -15.52 5.29
#